data_067a945380624d752e91576e4d44aa77
#
_entry.id   067a945380624d752e91576e4d44aa77
#
_cell.length_a   1.000
_cell.length_b   1.000
_cell.length_c   1.000
_cell.angle_alpha   90.00
_cell.angle_beta   90.00
_cell.angle_gamma   90.00
#
_symmetry.space_group_name_H-M   'P 1'
#
loop_
_entity.id
_entity.type
_entity.pdbx_description
1 polymer ?
#
loop_
_entity_poly.entity_id
_entity_poly.type
_entity_poly.pdbx_seq_one_letter_code
_entity_poly.pdbx_strand_id
1 'polypeptide(L)' 'MPEEEIIIAIDPGTKKCGYAVVDSNLSVLQREVISTNEITQTIEDGLNIYKIDKIILGNGTNYKKIEE' A
#
# COMPACT_ATOMS: atom_id res chain seq x y z
N MET A 1 -19.48 -1.96 -16.73
CA MET A 1 -18.48 -1.12 -16.27
C MET A 1 -17.44 -1.82 -15.42
N PRO A 2 -16.21 -1.66 -15.70
CA PRO A 2 -15.23 -2.36 -14.91
C PRO A 2 -15.21 -1.83 -13.50
N GLU A 3 -14.96 -2.71 -12.59
CA GLU A 3 -14.84 -2.34 -11.21
C GLU A 3 -13.53 -1.67 -10.99
N GLU A 4 -13.51 -0.76 -10.07
CA GLU A 4 -12.27 -0.13 -9.69
C GLU A 4 -11.46 -1.11 -8.90
N GLU A 5 -10.18 -1.12 -9.17
CA GLU A 5 -9.27 -1.91 -8.36
C GLU A 5 -8.93 -1.15 -7.10
N ILE A 6 -8.75 -1.89 -6.04
CA ILE A 6 -8.29 -1.33 -4.78
C ILE A 6 -6.91 -1.90 -4.50
N ILE A 7 -5.99 -1.04 -4.23
CA ILE A 7 -4.58 -1.40 -4.14
C ILE A 7 -4.02 -0.92 -2.81
N ILE A 8 -3.31 -1.80 -2.13
CA ILE A 8 -2.52 -1.40 -0.97
C ILE A 8 -1.13 -1.09 -1.47
N ALA A 9 -0.63 0.09 -1.16
CA ALA A 9 0.71 0.49 -1.52
C ALA A 9 1.51 0.71 -0.25
N ILE A 10 2.67 0.13 -0.18
CA ILE A 10 3.51 0.20 1.00
C ILE A 10 4.88 0.70 0.61
N ASP A 11 5.36 1.68 1.36
CA ASP A 11 6.69 2.24 1.16
C ASP A 11 7.50 1.86 2.39
N PRO A 12 8.23 0.75 2.34
CA PRO A 12 8.89 0.23 3.54
C PRO A 12 10.08 1.10 3.96
N GLY A 13 10.28 1.15 5.24
CA GLY A 13 11.43 1.84 5.82
C GLY A 13 11.99 0.98 6.93
N THR A 14 13.04 1.44 7.54
CA THR A 14 13.71 0.69 8.59
C THR A 14 12.87 0.59 9.84
N LYS A 15 12.29 1.69 10.27
CA LYS A 15 11.52 1.71 11.49
C LYS A 15 10.05 1.98 11.24
N LYS A 16 9.77 2.74 10.22
CA LYS A 16 8.41 3.10 9.88
C LYS A 16 8.21 2.90 8.41
N CYS A 17 6.99 2.69 8.01
CA CYS A 17 6.69 2.56 6.61
C CYS A 17 5.41 3.32 6.30
N GLY A 18 5.29 3.72 5.05
CA GLY A 18 4.09 4.36 4.55
C GLY A 18 3.12 3.29 4.11
N TYR A 19 1.85 3.52 4.38
CA TYR A 19 0.80 2.59 4.02
C TYR A 19 -0.33 3.40 3.41
N ALA A 20 -0.81 2.97 2.27
CA ALA A 20 -1.91 3.67 1.63
C ALA A 20 -2.81 2.66 0.93
N VAL A 21 -4.08 2.98 0.90
CA VAL A 21 -5.05 2.22 0.11
C VAL A 21 -5.56 3.19 -0.94
N VAL A 22 -5.40 2.82 -2.18
CA VAL A 22 -5.79 3.69 -3.30
C VAL A 22 -6.63 2.90 -4.28
N ASP A 23 -7.41 3.59 -5.07
CA ASP A 23 -8.18 2.94 -6.10
C ASP A 23 -7.53 3.19 -7.46
N SER A 24 -8.09 2.61 -8.50
CA SER A 24 -7.51 2.71 -9.83
C SER A 24 -7.55 4.11 -10.40
N ASN A 25 -8.34 4.99 -9.81
CA ASN A 25 -8.36 6.38 -10.20
C ASN A 25 -7.37 7.21 -9.42
N LEU A 26 -6.57 6.55 -8.59
CA LEU A 26 -5.56 7.19 -7.76
C LEU A 26 -6.16 8.01 -6.62
N SER A 27 -7.41 7.74 -6.28
CA SER A 27 -7.97 8.35 -5.09
C SER A 27 -7.45 7.62 -3.87
N VAL A 28 -7.02 8.36 -2.89
CA VAL A 28 -6.47 7.78 -1.67
C VAL A 28 -7.62 7.54 -0.70
N LEU A 29 -7.85 6.28 -0.39
CA LEU A 29 -8.92 5.89 0.50
C LEU A 29 -8.45 5.91 1.95
N GLN A 30 -7.17 5.63 2.17
CA GLN A 30 -6.61 5.60 3.50
C GLN A 30 -5.11 5.80 3.39
N ARG A 31 -4.51 6.43 4.38
CA ARG A 31 -3.09 6.73 4.36
C ARG A 31 -2.59 6.88 5.77
N GLU A 32 -1.49 6.22 6.06
CA GLU A 32 -0.92 6.23 7.41
C GLU A 32 0.55 5.98 7.34
N VAL A 33 1.23 6.34 8.42
CA VAL A 33 2.61 5.93 8.65
C VAL A 33 2.56 5.00 9.84
N ILE A 34 3.08 3.81 9.68
CA ILE A 34 3.00 2.78 10.71
C ILE A 34 4.39 2.28 11.04
N SER A 35 4.52 1.65 12.19
CA SER A 35 5.73 0.96 12.54
C SER A 35 5.94 -0.23 11.63
N THR A 36 7.18 -0.51 11.29
CA THR A 36 7.48 -1.65 10.44
C THR A 36 6.95 -2.94 11.05
N ASN A 37 6.94 -3.04 12.37
CA ASN A 37 6.43 -4.23 13.05
C ASN A 37 4.94 -4.44 12.85
N GLU A 38 4.23 -3.39 12.48
CA GLU A 38 2.77 -3.46 12.37
C GLU A 38 2.30 -3.70 10.96
N ILE A 39 3.23 -3.86 10.05
CA ILE A 39 2.88 -3.91 8.64
C ILE A 39 1.94 -5.08 8.33
N THR A 40 2.24 -6.24 8.89
CA THR A 40 1.44 -7.42 8.62
C THR A 40 0.02 -7.25 9.14
N GLN A 41 -0.09 -6.74 10.35
CA GLN A 41 -1.40 -6.53 10.94
C GLN A 41 -2.18 -5.48 10.15
N THR A 42 -1.50 -4.43 9.73
CA THR A 42 -2.15 -3.37 9.00
C THR A 42 -2.67 -3.87 7.66
N ILE A 43 -1.90 -4.71 6.99
CA ILE A 43 -2.34 -5.30 5.74
C ILE A 43 -3.55 -6.17 5.97
N GLU A 44 -3.53 -6.97 7.02
CA GLU A 44 -4.67 -7.83 7.31
C GLU A 44 -5.92 -7.03 7.57
N ASP A 45 -5.77 -5.94 8.29
CA ASP A 45 -6.91 -5.07 8.56
C ASP A 45 -7.47 -4.51 7.26
N GLY A 46 -6.57 -4.10 6.37
CA GLY A 46 -6.99 -3.58 5.07
C GLY A 46 -7.72 -4.62 4.24
N LEU A 47 -7.24 -5.86 4.30
CA LEU A 47 -7.89 -6.94 3.56
C LEU A 47 -9.28 -7.24 4.09
N ASN A 48 -9.52 -6.95 5.36
CA ASN A 48 -10.84 -7.14 5.95
C ASN A 48 -11.79 -6.01 5.65
N ILE A 49 -11.26 -4.82 5.43
CA ILE A 49 -12.09 -3.64 5.23
C ILE A 49 -12.40 -3.44 3.74
N TYR A 50 -11.41 -3.69 2.90
CA TYR A 50 -11.52 -3.43 1.47
C TYR A 50 -11.35 -4.72 0.70
N LYS A 51 -11.92 -4.75 -0.48
CA LYS A 51 -11.68 -5.86 -1.38
C LYS A 51 -10.42 -5.53 -2.16
N ILE A 52 -9.30 -5.94 -1.63
CA ILE A 52 -8.00 -5.58 -2.18
C ILE A 52 -7.67 -6.46 -3.38
N ASP A 53 -7.26 -5.83 -4.47
CA ASP A 53 -6.90 -6.53 -5.69
C ASP A 53 -5.41 -6.73 -5.82
N LYS A 54 -4.61 -5.82 -5.29
CA LYS A 54 -3.17 -5.89 -5.39
C LYS A 54 -2.52 -5.28 -4.18
N ILE A 55 -1.30 -5.72 -3.91
CA ILE A 55 -0.46 -5.10 -2.90
C ILE A 55 0.84 -4.77 -3.60
N ILE A 56 1.25 -3.53 -3.53
CA ILE A 56 2.46 -3.07 -4.18
C ILE A 56 3.43 -2.61 -3.11
N LEU A 57 4.67 -3.06 -3.22
CA LEU A 57 5.72 -2.61 -2.34
C LEU A 57 6.59 -1.66 -3.11
N GLY A 58 6.62 -0.43 -2.67
CA GLY A 58 7.50 0.55 -3.22
C GLY A 58 8.81 0.52 -2.47
N ASN A 59 9.81 1.09 -3.03
CA ASN A 59 11.10 1.04 -2.44
C ASN A 59 11.70 2.41 -2.30
N GLY A 60 10.88 3.38 -2.14
CA GLY A 60 11.32 4.73 -1.93
C GLY A 60 12.21 5.18 -3.04
N THR A 61 13.37 5.62 -2.68
CA THR A 61 14.28 6.17 -3.66
C THR A 61 14.80 5.15 -4.64
N ASN A 62 14.71 3.88 -4.31
CA ASN A 62 15.20 2.84 -5.19
C ASN A 62 14.20 2.39 -6.20
N TYR A 63 13.03 2.86 -6.07
CA TYR A 63 11.95 2.51 -6.92
C TYR A 63 12.27 2.68 -8.39
N LYS A 64 12.92 3.75 -8.74
CA LYS A 64 13.27 3.97 -10.13
C LYS A 64 14.24 2.97 -10.64
N LYS A 65 15.14 2.53 -9.83
CA LYS A 65 16.12 1.55 -10.28
C LYS A 65 15.49 0.24 -10.58
N ILE A 66 14.48 -0.09 -9.84
CA ILE A 66 13.83 -1.35 -10.05
C ILE A 66 13.19 -1.42 -11.41
N GLU A 67 12.77 -0.32 -11.91
CA GLU A 67 12.12 -0.28 -13.18
C GLU A 67 13.03 -0.57 -14.32
N GLU A 68 14.28 -0.39 -14.11
CA GLU A 68 15.21 -0.66 -15.17
C GLU A 68 15.31 -2.13 -15.44
#